data_dadbd28f865dce7e8c064accb7d7d6ea
#
_entry.id   dadbd28f865dce7e8c064accb7d7d6ea
#
_cell.length_a   1.000
_cell.length_b   1.000
_cell.length_c   1.000
_cell.angle_alpha   90.00
_cell.angle_beta   90.00
_cell.angle_gamma   90.00
#
_symmetry.space_group_name_H-M   'P 1'
#
loop_
_entity.id
_entity.type
_entity.pdbx_description
1 polymer ?
#
loop_
_entity_poly.entity_id
_entity_poly.type
_entity_poly.pdbx_seq_one_letter_code
_entity_poly.pdbx_strand_id
1 'polypeptide(L)'
;FLPGGWRDYGQTSLIFGFDLDLWGRNRAAHAAAISEARAAVVDAAQARLVLSVAITAAYAELGRHYRERDNAEAVLGNRRAVRELLALRERNGLDNRISLRRADVDVANAEQELATVVESIGLRRNQLAALVGSGPDRGRSITRPPLSPSTPAGVPTGVTTDLLGRRPDIVAARERVEAAASSVKVARAGFFPSVSLRALVGLQAIGLGNLVDSGSVFGTAGPAISLPIF
;
A
#
# COMPACT_ATOMS: atom_id res chain seq x y z
N PHE A 1 50.60 -35.79 32.67
CA PHE A 1 49.58 -35.90 33.72
C PHE A 1 49.00 -34.51 33.97
N LEU A 2 47.81 -34.26 33.49
CA LEU A 2 47.05 -33.08 33.89
C LEU A 2 46.35 -33.38 35.22
N PRO A 3 46.53 -32.53 36.26
CA PRO A 3 45.84 -32.73 37.54
C PRO A 3 44.31 -32.67 37.28
N GLY A 4 43.63 -33.75 37.65
CA GLY A 4 42.18 -33.85 37.52
C GLY A 4 41.49 -32.91 38.52
N GLY A 5 40.65 -32.03 37.99
CA GLY A 5 39.76 -31.14 38.73
C GLY A 5 39.01 -30.24 37.78
N TRP A 6 37.77 -29.89 38.10
CA TRP A 6 36.99 -28.91 37.35
C TRP A 6 37.70 -27.55 37.48
N ARG A 7 37.95 -26.90 36.34
CA ARG A 7 38.49 -25.54 36.25
C ARG A 7 37.58 -24.68 35.45
N ASP A 8 37.20 -23.57 36.01
CA ASP A 8 36.41 -22.55 35.32
C ASP A 8 37.30 -21.83 34.32
N TYR A 9 36.76 -21.53 33.15
CA TYR A 9 37.36 -20.70 32.11
C TYR A 9 36.48 -19.50 31.85
N GLY A 10 37.06 -18.31 31.94
CA GLY A 10 36.39 -17.05 31.62
C GLY A 10 37.10 -16.32 30.49
N GLN A 11 36.32 -15.82 29.54
CA GLN A 11 36.81 -14.94 28.48
C GLN A 11 35.80 -13.84 28.22
N THR A 12 36.26 -12.61 28.10
CA THR A 12 35.52 -11.46 27.60
C THR A 12 36.41 -10.70 26.64
N SER A 13 35.83 -10.22 25.51
CA SER A 13 36.63 -9.49 24.51
C SER A 13 35.80 -8.42 23.81
N LEU A 14 36.47 -7.33 23.47
CA LEU A 14 35.97 -6.30 22.57
C LEU A 14 36.68 -6.47 21.24
N ILE A 15 35.87 -6.64 20.18
CA ILE A 15 36.36 -6.82 18.80
C ILE A 15 36.03 -5.55 18.00
N PHE A 16 37.04 -4.99 17.39
CA PHE A 16 36.91 -3.87 16.45
C PHE A 16 37.26 -4.36 15.04
N GLY A 17 36.41 -4.03 14.11
CA GLY A 17 36.63 -4.30 12.67
C GLY A 17 36.32 -3.07 11.85
N PHE A 18 37.24 -2.71 10.97
CA PHE A 18 37.06 -1.60 10.03
C PHE A 18 37.44 -2.03 8.60
N ASP A 19 36.49 -2.07 7.72
CA ASP A 19 36.70 -2.42 6.31
C ASP A 19 37.17 -1.18 5.54
N LEU A 20 38.34 -1.29 4.94
CA LEU A 20 38.87 -0.30 4.02
C LEU A 20 38.15 -0.44 2.66
N ASP A 21 37.22 0.44 2.37
CA ASP A 21 36.40 0.41 1.13
C ASP A 21 37.23 0.88 -0.08
N LEU A 22 38.32 0.19 -0.39
CA LEU A 22 39.24 0.56 -1.46
C LEU A 22 38.59 0.54 -2.86
N TRP A 23 37.73 -0.43 -3.07
CA TRP A 23 37.05 -0.63 -4.36
C TRP A 23 35.65 -0.02 -4.41
N GLY A 24 35.25 0.65 -3.36
CA GLY A 24 33.96 1.35 -3.31
C GLY A 24 32.75 0.43 -3.14
N ARG A 25 32.91 -0.79 -2.65
CA ARG A 25 31.80 -1.75 -2.42
C ARG A 25 30.76 -1.18 -1.47
N ASN A 26 31.20 -0.68 -0.32
CA ASN A 26 30.29 -0.15 0.72
C ASN A 26 29.65 1.17 0.26
N ARG A 27 30.42 2.03 -0.42
CA ARG A 27 29.88 3.27 -1.02
C ARG A 27 28.84 2.98 -2.08
N ALA A 28 29.07 1.99 -2.96
CA ALA A 28 28.11 1.57 -3.97
C ALA A 28 26.85 0.92 -3.35
N ALA A 29 27.01 0.10 -2.29
CA ALA A 29 25.89 -0.48 -1.56
C ALA A 29 25.04 0.61 -0.89
N HIS A 30 25.69 1.60 -0.28
CA HIS A 30 24.99 2.75 0.31
C HIS A 30 24.23 3.56 -0.76
N ALA A 31 24.83 3.81 -1.93
CA ALA A 31 24.17 4.50 -3.03
C ALA A 31 22.95 3.71 -3.54
N ALA A 32 23.06 2.38 -3.68
CA ALA A 32 21.94 1.52 -4.06
C ALA A 32 20.79 1.62 -3.04
N ALA A 33 21.11 1.57 -1.74
CA ALA A 33 20.12 1.66 -0.68
C ALA A 33 19.41 3.04 -0.67
N ILE A 34 20.13 4.13 -0.94
CA ILE A 34 19.55 5.46 -1.05
C ILE A 34 18.58 5.53 -2.23
N SER A 35 18.95 5.05 -3.40
CA SER A 35 18.06 5.05 -4.58
C SER A 35 16.83 4.19 -4.33
N GLU A 36 16.95 3.04 -3.68
CA GLU A 36 15.80 2.20 -3.29
C GLU A 36 14.88 2.91 -2.29
N ALA A 37 15.44 3.60 -1.30
CA ALA A 37 14.66 4.42 -0.37
C ALA A 37 13.91 5.56 -1.06
N ARG A 38 14.54 6.21 -2.06
CA ARG A 38 13.87 7.24 -2.88
C ARG A 38 12.73 6.63 -3.71
N ALA A 39 12.94 5.47 -4.32
CA ALA A 39 11.90 4.76 -5.04
C ALA A 39 10.69 4.49 -4.13
N ALA A 40 10.90 4.02 -2.91
CA ALA A 40 9.84 3.76 -1.93
C ALA A 40 9.06 5.04 -1.55
N VAL A 41 9.72 6.19 -1.42
CA VAL A 41 9.04 7.48 -1.19
C VAL A 41 8.14 7.85 -2.35
N VAL A 42 8.62 7.64 -3.59
CA VAL A 42 7.83 7.92 -4.80
C VAL A 42 6.68 6.93 -4.95
N ASP A 43 6.86 5.65 -4.59
CA ASP A 43 5.78 4.67 -4.55
C ASP A 43 4.65 5.08 -3.59
N ALA A 44 4.99 5.66 -2.44
CA ALA A 44 3.99 6.19 -1.52
C ALA A 44 3.18 7.34 -2.16
N ALA A 45 3.80 8.19 -3.00
CA ALA A 45 3.09 9.22 -3.76
C ALA A 45 2.16 8.59 -4.82
N GLN A 46 2.62 7.54 -5.52
CA GLN A 46 1.80 6.78 -6.47
C GLN A 46 0.60 6.13 -5.77
N ALA A 47 0.80 5.50 -4.62
CA ALA A 47 -0.28 4.90 -3.85
C ALA A 47 -1.35 5.93 -3.43
N ARG A 48 -0.92 7.13 -3.01
CA ARG A 48 -1.85 8.23 -2.70
C ARG A 48 -2.64 8.69 -3.92
N LEU A 49 -2.00 8.77 -5.08
CA LEU A 49 -2.66 9.14 -6.33
C LEU A 49 -3.74 8.10 -6.69
N VAL A 50 -3.39 6.82 -6.70
CA VAL A 50 -4.32 5.72 -6.98
C VAL A 50 -5.50 5.72 -6.01
N LEU A 51 -5.22 5.89 -4.71
CA LEU A 51 -6.26 5.94 -3.69
C LEU A 51 -7.20 7.15 -3.88
N SER A 52 -6.66 8.34 -4.17
CA SER A 52 -7.48 9.53 -4.40
C SER A 52 -8.38 9.39 -5.62
N VAL A 53 -7.88 8.80 -6.70
CA VAL A 53 -8.67 8.48 -7.90
C VAL A 53 -9.77 7.47 -7.58
N ALA A 54 -9.45 6.40 -6.84
CA ALA A 54 -10.42 5.38 -6.45
C ALA A 54 -11.55 5.97 -5.56
N ILE A 55 -11.20 6.83 -4.59
CA ILE A 55 -12.19 7.53 -3.76
C ILE A 55 -13.08 8.45 -4.61
N THR A 56 -12.48 9.22 -5.51
CA THR A 56 -13.22 10.14 -6.38
C THR A 56 -14.19 9.40 -7.29
N ALA A 57 -13.74 8.30 -7.90
CA ALA A 57 -14.58 7.45 -8.74
C ALA A 57 -15.74 6.83 -7.94
N ALA A 58 -15.47 6.26 -6.77
CA ALA A 58 -16.50 5.67 -5.91
C ALA A 58 -17.51 6.72 -5.42
N TYR A 59 -17.04 7.95 -5.14
CA TYR A 59 -17.90 9.06 -4.74
C TYR A 59 -18.81 9.55 -5.88
N ALA A 60 -18.28 9.62 -7.10
CA ALA A 60 -19.07 9.96 -8.28
C ALA A 60 -20.14 8.89 -8.58
N GLU A 61 -19.78 7.60 -8.45
CA GLU A 61 -20.74 6.50 -8.61
C GLU A 61 -21.81 6.51 -7.52
N LEU A 62 -21.46 6.81 -6.27
CA LEU A 62 -22.47 6.99 -5.22
C LEU A 62 -23.49 8.06 -5.62
N GLY A 63 -23.05 9.17 -6.18
CA GLY A 63 -23.94 10.22 -6.68
C GLY A 63 -24.81 9.77 -7.85
N ARG A 64 -24.30 8.89 -8.73
CA ARG A 64 -25.08 8.27 -9.81
C ARG A 64 -26.20 7.39 -9.25
N HIS A 65 -25.89 6.52 -8.28
CA HIS A 65 -26.91 5.66 -7.66
C HIS A 65 -27.99 6.45 -6.91
N TYR A 66 -27.67 7.59 -6.31
CA TYR A 66 -28.68 8.45 -5.73
C TYR A 66 -29.66 9.02 -6.79
N ARG A 67 -29.18 9.35 -8.00
CA ARG A 67 -30.06 9.77 -9.10
C ARG A 67 -30.92 8.62 -9.62
N GLU A 68 -30.33 7.42 -9.71
CA GLU A 68 -31.07 6.21 -10.05
C GLU A 68 -32.18 5.92 -9.05
N ARG A 69 -31.91 6.09 -7.74
CA ARG A 69 -32.93 5.97 -6.70
C ARG A 69 -34.08 6.97 -6.92
N ASP A 70 -33.74 8.24 -7.15
CA ASP A 70 -34.75 9.27 -7.35
C ASP A 70 -35.65 8.93 -8.58
N ASN A 71 -35.04 8.40 -9.66
CA ASN A 71 -35.77 7.92 -10.83
C ASN A 71 -36.64 6.69 -10.51
N ALA A 72 -36.13 5.72 -9.78
CA ALA A 72 -36.88 4.53 -9.38
C ALA A 72 -38.06 4.88 -8.48
N GLU A 73 -37.88 5.83 -7.54
CA GLU A 73 -38.96 6.37 -6.68
C GLU A 73 -40.05 7.04 -7.55
N ALA A 74 -39.68 7.84 -8.55
CA ALA A 74 -40.63 8.48 -9.47
C ALA A 74 -41.39 7.44 -10.33
N VAL A 75 -40.68 6.42 -10.83
CA VAL A 75 -41.31 5.33 -11.58
C VAL A 75 -42.31 4.57 -10.70
N LEU A 76 -41.91 4.21 -9.47
CA LEU A 76 -42.79 3.54 -8.52
C LEU A 76 -44.03 4.38 -8.21
N GLY A 77 -43.88 5.70 -8.00
CA GLY A 77 -44.99 6.62 -7.82
C GLY A 77 -45.98 6.60 -8.99
N ASN A 78 -45.48 6.65 -10.24
CA ASN A 78 -46.29 6.57 -11.45
C ASN A 78 -47.01 5.22 -11.58
N ARG A 79 -46.33 4.08 -11.31
CA ARG A 79 -46.95 2.76 -11.36
C ARG A 79 -48.06 2.61 -10.33
N ARG A 80 -47.90 3.14 -9.12
CA ARG A 80 -48.92 3.15 -8.08
C ARG A 80 -50.13 3.97 -8.51
N ALA A 81 -49.92 5.16 -9.08
CA ALA A 81 -51.02 6.00 -9.59
C ALA A 81 -51.83 5.31 -10.72
N VAL A 82 -51.12 4.65 -11.66
CA VAL A 82 -51.79 3.85 -12.72
C VAL A 82 -52.59 2.69 -12.13
N ARG A 83 -52.04 1.98 -11.17
CA ARG A 83 -52.70 0.89 -10.44
C ARG A 83 -53.98 1.37 -9.75
N GLU A 84 -53.94 2.54 -9.06
CA GLU A 84 -55.12 3.14 -8.41
C GLU A 84 -56.21 3.50 -9.42
N LEU A 85 -55.84 4.09 -10.57
CA LEU A 85 -56.78 4.40 -11.64
C LEU A 85 -57.45 3.13 -12.18
N LEU A 86 -56.68 2.06 -12.44
CA LEU A 86 -57.21 0.78 -12.91
C LEU A 86 -58.12 0.11 -11.89
N ALA A 87 -57.83 0.23 -10.57
CA ALA A 87 -58.66 -0.28 -9.52
C ALA A 87 -60.01 0.50 -9.43
N LEU A 88 -59.98 1.80 -9.69
CA LEU A 88 -61.23 2.62 -9.77
C LEU A 88 -62.07 2.22 -10.97
N ARG A 89 -61.46 2.04 -12.17
CA ARG A 89 -62.13 1.62 -13.37
C ARG A 89 -62.74 0.23 -13.26
N GLU A 90 -62.02 -0.75 -12.69
CA GLU A 90 -62.50 -2.11 -12.44
C GLU A 90 -63.76 -2.06 -11.50
N ARG A 91 -63.70 -1.30 -10.40
CA ARG A 91 -64.84 -1.15 -9.50
C ARG A 91 -66.09 -0.56 -10.17
N ASN A 92 -65.89 0.31 -11.18
CA ASN A 92 -67.02 0.90 -11.92
C ASN A 92 -67.41 0.08 -13.15
N GLY A 93 -66.84 -1.15 -13.33
CA GLY A 93 -67.16 -2.00 -14.46
C GLY A 93 -66.59 -1.53 -15.83
N LEU A 94 -65.64 -0.55 -15.80
CA LEU A 94 -65.06 0.05 -17.01
C LEU A 94 -63.75 -0.65 -17.44
N ASP A 95 -63.25 -1.62 -16.66
CA ASP A 95 -62.06 -2.37 -16.99
C ASP A 95 -62.17 -3.78 -16.36
N ASN A 96 -61.24 -4.68 -16.78
CA ASN A 96 -61.21 -6.05 -16.31
C ASN A 96 -60.16 -6.29 -15.21
N ARG A 97 -60.35 -7.37 -14.44
CA ARG A 97 -59.45 -7.76 -13.35
C ARG A 97 -58.04 -8.10 -13.80
N ILE A 98 -57.85 -8.44 -15.10
CA ILE A 98 -56.53 -8.81 -15.65
C ILE A 98 -55.65 -7.55 -15.72
N SER A 99 -56.22 -6.40 -16.16
CA SER A 99 -55.50 -5.12 -16.21
C SER A 99 -55.00 -4.70 -14.81
N LEU A 100 -55.86 -4.84 -13.79
CA LEU A 100 -55.46 -4.55 -12.41
C LEU A 100 -54.33 -5.48 -11.94
N ARG A 101 -54.42 -6.79 -12.24
CA ARG A 101 -53.37 -7.76 -11.88
C ARG A 101 -52.03 -7.47 -12.57
N ARG A 102 -52.03 -7.00 -13.80
CA ARG A 102 -50.83 -6.55 -14.51
C ARG A 102 -50.22 -5.34 -13.83
N ALA A 103 -51.02 -4.38 -13.40
CA ALA A 103 -50.55 -3.21 -12.69
C ALA A 103 -49.98 -3.56 -11.29
N ASP A 104 -50.55 -4.58 -10.61
CA ASP A 104 -49.97 -5.09 -9.34
C ASP A 104 -48.56 -5.66 -9.57
N VAL A 105 -48.34 -6.41 -10.68
CA VAL A 105 -47.01 -6.92 -11.06
C VAL A 105 -46.04 -5.79 -11.40
N ASP A 106 -46.52 -4.76 -12.15
CA ASP A 106 -45.67 -3.61 -12.48
C ASP A 106 -45.22 -2.82 -11.24
N VAL A 107 -46.08 -2.68 -10.23
CA VAL A 107 -45.73 -2.06 -8.94
C VAL A 107 -44.70 -2.91 -8.21
N ALA A 108 -44.89 -4.23 -8.14
CA ALA A 108 -43.94 -5.13 -7.47
C ALA A 108 -42.54 -5.11 -8.14
N ASN A 109 -42.50 -5.07 -9.48
CA ASN A 109 -41.25 -4.93 -10.23
C ASN A 109 -40.54 -3.59 -9.92
N ALA A 110 -41.29 -2.49 -9.87
CA ALA A 110 -40.72 -1.18 -9.53
C ALA A 110 -40.22 -1.11 -8.07
N GLU A 111 -40.88 -1.78 -7.13
CA GLU A 111 -40.42 -1.92 -5.74
C GLU A 111 -39.14 -2.72 -5.63
N GLN A 112 -39.02 -3.82 -6.39
CA GLN A 112 -37.79 -4.61 -6.48
C GLN A 112 -36.63 -3.79 -7.04
N GLU A 113 -36.84 -3.05 -8.11
CA GLU A 113 -35.82 -2.17 -8.70
C GLU A 113 -35.33 -1.11 -7.71
N LEU A 114 -36.25 -0.46 -7.02
CA LEU A 114 -35.89 0.51 -5.97
C LEU A 114 -35.06 -0.15 -4.86
N ALA A 115 -35.43 -1.34 -4.41
CA ALA A 115 -34.68 -2.07 -3.37
C ALA A 115 -33.25 -2.38 -3.82
N THR A 116 -33.06 -2.81 -5.08
CA THR A 116 -31.74 -3.10 -5.68
C THR A 116 -30.87 -1.84 -5.72
N VAL A 117 -31.44 -0.70 -6.09
CA VAL A 117 -30.69 0.58 -6.12
C VAL A 117 -30.32 1.03 -4.70
N VAL A 118 -31.21 0.87 -3.72
CA VAL A 118 -30.93 1.20 -2.31
C VAL A 118 -29.81 0.32 -1.75
N GLU A 119 -29.79 -0.96 -2.07
CA GLU A 119 -28.69 -1.88 -1.74
C GLU A 119 -27.37 -1.40 -2.35
N SER A 120 -27.37 -1.03 -3.63
CA SER A 120 -26.19 -0.51 -4.34
C SER A 120 -25.62 0.74 -3.67
N ILE A 121 -26.46 1.64 -3.18
CA ILE A 121 -26.05 2.80 -2.39
C ILE A 121 -25.34 2.35 -1.10
N GLY A 122 -25.89 1.36 -0.39
CA GLY A 122 -25.29 0.79 0.82
C GLY A 122 -23.90 0.21 0.57
N LEU A 123 -23.76 -0.59 -0.48
CA LEU A 123 -22.49 -1.19 -0.89
C LEU A 123 -21.43 -0.13 -1.25
N ARG A 124 -21.81 0.92 -1.98
CA ARG A 124 -20.88 2.01 -2.32
C ARG A 124 -20.45 2.83 -1.12
N ARG A 125 -21.34 3.06 -0.17
CA ARG A 125 -21.00 3.70 1.11
C ARG A 125 -19.98 2.88 1.91
N ASN A 126 -20.17 1.55 1.98
CA ASN A 126 -19.23 0.65 2.64
C ASN A 126 -17.86 0.61 1.93
N GLN A 127 -17.86 0.61 0.59
CA GLN A 127 -16.63 0.70 -0.19
C GLN A 127 -15.87 2.00 0.10
N LEU A 128 -16.56 3.14 0.15
CA LEU A 128 -15.94 4.42 0.49
C LEU A 128 -15.36 4.41 1.91
N ALA A 129 -16.08 3.83 2.89
CA ALA A 129 -15.58 3.68 4.25
C ALA A 129 -14.30 2.83 4.30
N ALA A 130 -14.26 1.72 3.55
CA ALA A 130 -13.09 0.86 3.44
C ALA A 130 -11.89 1.58 2.80
N LEU A 131 -12.11 2.37 1.72
CA LEU A 131 -11.05 3.17 1.08
C LEU A 131 -10.44 4.22 2.02
N VAL A 132 -11.21 4.72 2.98
CA VAL A 132 -10.75 5.67 4.03
C VAL A 132 -10.15 4.93 5.24
N GLY A 133 -10.11 3.58 5.21
CA GLY A 133 -9.59 2.77 6.31
C GLY A 133 -10.54 2.71 7.53
N SER A 134 -11.84 2.93 7.33
CA SER A 134 -12.85 2.96 8.39
C SER A 134 -13.81 1.78 8.27
N GLY A 135 -14.47 1.41 9.37
CA GLY A 135 -15.48 0.37 9.37
C GLY A 135 -16.80 0.80 8.69
N PRO A 136 -17.74 -0.15 8.47
CA PRO A 136 -19.00 0.08 7.76
C PRO A 136 -19.89 1.14 8.41
N ASP A 137 -19.78 1.35 9.72
CA ASP A 137 -20.54 2.40 10.42
C ASP A 137 -20.20 3.80 9.91
N ARG A 138 -18.95 4.04 9.49
CA ARG A 138 -18.55 5.27 8.81
C ARG A 138 -19.29 5.44 7.49
N GLY A 139 -19.53 4.35 6.76
CA GLY A 139 -20.29 4.37 5.52
C GLY A 139 -21.70 4.96 5.68
N ARG A 140 -22.37 4.69 6.80
CA ARG A 140 -23.70 5.23 7.10
C ARG A 140 -23.74 6.76 7.25
N SER A 141 -22.65 7.37 7.69
CA SER A 141 -22.54 8.82 7.84
C SER A 141 -22.23 9.55 6.51
N ILE A 142 -21.93 8.83 5.42
CA ILE A 142 -21.67 9.42 4.11
C ILE A 142 -23.01 9.87 3.52
N THR A 143 -23.17 11.17 3.36
CA THR A 143 -24.37 11.77 2.79
C THR A 143 -24.34 11.72 1.26
N ARG A 144 -25.46 12.09 0.64
CA ARG A 144 -25.58 12.21 -0.82
C ARG A 144 -24.56 13.21 -1.36
N PRO A 145 -23.71 12.83 -2.36
CA PRO A 145 -22.80 13.75 -3.02
C PRO A 145 -23.53 14.91 -3.71
N PRO A 146 -23.13 16.18 -3.50
CA PRO A 146 -23.62 17.30 -4.28
C PRO A 146 -22.95 17.29 -5.65
N LEU A 147 -23.42 16.45 -6.57
CA LEU A 147 -22.90 16.40 -7.93
C LEU A 147 -23.52 17.52 -8.77
N SER A 148 -22.77 18.60 -8.95
CA SER A 148 -23.04 19.55 -10.03
C SER A 148 -22.39 19.05 -11.32
N PRO A 149 -23.03 19.19 -12.50
CA PRO A 149 -22.36 18.95 -13.76
C PRO A 149 -21.18 19.93 -13.86
N SER A 150 -19.96 19.42 -13.65
CA SER A 150 -18.76 20.22 -13.92
C SER A 150 -18.50 20.15 -15.43
N THR A 151 -18.31 21.29 -16.05
CA THR A 151 -17.75 21.34 -17.41
C THR A 151 -16.40 20.65 -17.35
N PRO A 152 -16.13 19.60 -18.15
CA PRO A 152 -14.82 18.97 -18.18
C PRO A 152 -13.78 20.07 -18.46
N ALA A 153 -12.83 20.23 -17.52
CA ALA A 153 -11.67 21.05 -17.82
C ALA A 153 -10.96 20.39 -19.01
N GLY A 154 -10.89 21.10 -20.14
CA GLY A 154 -10.21 20.59 -21.33
C GLY A 154 -8.78 20.18 -20.99
N VAL A 155 -8.22 19.25 -21.75
CA VAL A 155 -6.79 18.92 -21.63
C VAL A 155 -5.98 20.20 -21.87
N PRO A 156 -5.10 20.62 -20.95
CA PRO A 156 -4.30 21.83 -21.16
C PRO A 156 -3.53 21.75 -22.47
N THR A 157 -3.63 22.81 -23.28
CA THR A 157 -2.84 22.95 -24.50
C THR A 157 -1.37 23.12 -24.09
N GLY A 158 -0.54 22.12 -24.28
CA GLY A 158 0.88 22.15 -23.85
C GLY A 158 1.29 20.96 -23.00
N VAL A 159 0.44 19.93 -22.95
CA VAL A 159 0.82 18.62 -22.38
C VAL A 159 1.95 18.03 -23.23
N THR A 160 3.19 18.23 -22.79
CA THR A 160 4.39 17.69 -23.42
C THR A 160 4.73 16.31 -22.83
N THR A 161 5.63 15.60 -23.52
CA THR A 161 6.22 14.32 -23.03
C THR A 161 6.91 14.48 -21.67
N ASP A 162 7.21 15.70 -21.23
CA ASP A 162 7.75 16.01 -19.91
C ASP A 162 6.80 15.54 -18.75
N LEU A 163 5.50 15.51 -18.99
CA LEU A 163 4.55 14.95 -18.02
C LEU A 163 4.75 13.45 -17.77
N LEU A 164 5.21 12.71 -18.75
CA LEU A 164 5.54 11.28 -18.56
C LEU A 164 6.68 11.13 -17.55
N GLY A 165 7.68 12.02 -17.60
CA GLY A 165 8.79 12.05 -16.65
C GLY A 165 8.40 12.45 -15.22
N ARG A 166 7.22 13.02 -15.02
CA ARG A 166 6.69 13.41 -13.69
C ARG A 166 5.78 12.37 -13.08
N ARG A 167 5.44 11.30 -13.80
CA ARG A 167 4.63 10.21 -13.27
C ARG A 167 5.40 9.48 -12.17
N PRO A 168 4.80 9.30 -10.98
CA PRO A 168 5.51 8.69 -9.86
C PRO A 168 5.99 7.25 -10.16
N ASP A 169 5.20 6.44 -10.88
CA ASP A 169 5.58 5.08 -11.27
C ASP A 169 6.86 5.05 -12.15
N ILE A 170 6.99 5.99 -13.09
CA ILE A 170 8.18 6.11 -13.95
C ILE A 170 9.39 6.61 -13.15
N VAL A 171 9.18 7.58 -12.25
CA VAL A 171 10.26 8.11 -11.40
C VAL A 171 10.77 7.01 -10.46
N ALA A 172 9.88 6.23 -9.82
CA ALA A 172 10.27 5.10 -8.98
C ALA A 172 11.04 4.03 -9.77
N ALA A 173 10.61 3.70 -11.00
CA ALA A 173 11.31 2.77 -11.86
C ALA A 173 12.73 3.26 -12.21
N ARG A 174 12.91 4.56 -12.46
CA ARG A 174 14.25 5.16 -12.72
C ARG A 174 15.16 5.02 -11.50
N GLU A 175 14.68 5.33 -10.30
CA GLU A 175 15.46 5.18 -9.06
C GLU A 175 15.89 3.70 -8.85
N ARG A 176 15.02 2.73 -9.18
CA ARG A 176 15.37 1.30 -9.12
C ARG A 176 16.42 0.90 -10.14
N VAL A 177 16.41 1.49 -11.33
CA VAL A 177 17.49 1.27 -12.34
C VAL A 177 18.82 1.79 -11.80
N GLU A 178 18.85 2.95 -11.14
CA GLU A 178 20.07 3.47 -10.51
C GLU A 178 20.54 2.62 -9.33
N ALA A 179 19.61 2.09 -8.52
CA ALA A 179 19.93 1.14 -7.46
C ALA A 179 20.56 -0.14 -8.03
N ALA A 180 19.97 -0.69 -9.10
CA ALA A 180 20.50 -1.87 -9.79
C ALA A 180 21.89 -1.62 -10.40
N ALA A 181 22.11 -0.45 -11.02
CA ALA A 181 23.41 -0.06 -11.56
C ALA A 181 24.49 0.07 -10.47
N SER A 182 24.09 0.56 -9.27
CA SER A 182 24.99 0.59 -8.11
C SER A 182 25.26 -0.80 -7.55
N SER A 183 24.28 -1.71 -7.56
CA SER A 183 24.44 -3.11 -7.17
C SER A 183 25.40 -3.87 -8.10
N VAL A 184 25.42 -3.55 -9.39
CA VAL A 184 26.42 -4.07 -10.34
C VAL A 184 27.84 -3.64 -9.90
N LYS A 185 28.03 -2.40 -9.42
CA LYS A 185 29.33 -1.95 -8.90
C LYS A 185 29.72 -2.72 -7.63
N VAL A 186 28.77 -3.01 -6.74
CA VAL A 186 28.98 -3.85 -5.55
C VAL A 186 29.47 -5.24 -5.97
N ALA A 187 28.79 -5.86 -6.93
CA ALA A 187 29.17 -7.19 -7.43
C ALA A 187 30.57 -7.18 -8.07
N ARG A 188 30.88 -6.17 -8.88
CA ARG A 188 32.23 -6.00 -9.47
C ARG A 188 33.30 -5.82 -8.40
N ALA A 189 33.05 -5.04 -7.36
CA ALA A 189 33.99 -4.86 -6.25
C ALA A 189 34.24 -6.17 -5.48
N GLY A 190 33.31 -7.11 -5.52
CA GLY A 190 33.43 -8.43 -4.91
C GLY A 190 34.51 -9.34 -5.56
N PHE A 191 34.97 -9.04 -6.78
CA PHE A 191 36.06 -9.76 -7.44
C PHE A 191 37.47 -9.30 -6.99
N PHE A 192 37.55 -8.23 -6.20
CA PHE A 192 38.82 -7.68 -5.72
C PHE A 192 39.06 -8.07 -4.25
N PRO A 193 40.35 -8.12 -3.81
CA PRO A 193 40.70 -8.42 -2.45
C PRO A 193 40.07 -7.42 -1.48
N SER A 194 39.44 -7.88 -0.40
CA SER A 194 39.01 -7.00 0.68
C SER A 194 40.13 -6.82 1.72
N VAL A 195 40.33 -5.58 2.15
CA VAL A 195 41.31 -5.23 3.18
C VAL A 195 40.55 -4.64 4.37
N SER A 196 40.75 -5.24 5.54
CA SER A 196 40.15 -4.76 6.79
C SER A 196 41.22 -4.63 7.90
N LEU A 197 41.02 -3.67 8.79
CA LEU A 197 41.77 -3.59 10.05
C LEU A 197 40.96 -4.30 11.12
N ARG A 198 41.59 -5.22 11.83
CA ARG A 198 40.98 -5.93 12.96
C ARG A 198 41.76 -5.69 14.20
N ALA A 199 41.10 -5.40 15.30
CA ALA A 199 41.71 -5.33 16.61
C ALA A 199 40.79 -6.06 17.59
N LEU A 200 41.41 -6.72 18.54
CA LEU A 200 40.75 -7.41 19.64
C LEU A 200 41.52 -7.12 20.91
N VAL A 201 40.80 -6.76 21.96
CA VAL A 201 41.31 -6.64 23.32
C VAL A 201 40.36 -7.37 24.26
N GLY A 202 40.87 -8.13 25.17
CA GLY A 202 40.04 -8.90 26.07
C GLY A 202 40.77 -9.36 27.32
N LEU A 203 40.04 -10.05 28.18
CA LEU A 203 40.49 -10.72 29.37
C LEU A 203 40.22 -12.21 29.20
N GLN A 204 41.22 -13.03 29.58
CA GLN A 204 41.10 -14.49 29.50
C GLN A 204 41.83 -15.10 30.69
N ALA A 205 41.16 -15.96 31.44
CA ALA A 205 41.76 -16.62 32.58
C ALA A 205 41.18 -18.02 32.84
N ILE A 206 42.00 -18.89 33.42
CA ILE A 206 41.54 -20.12 34.04
C ILE A 206 41.25 -19.78 35.50
N GLY A 207 40.00 -20.02 35.94
CA GLY A 207 39.47 -19.52 37.21
C GLY A 207 38.84 -18.14 37.05
N LEU A 208 37.51 -18.04 37.24
CA LEU A 208 36.77 -16.76 37.08
C LEU A 208 37.31 -15.66 38.03
N GLY A 209 37.85 -16.03 39.20
CA GLY A 209 38.43 -15.08 40.13
C GLY A 209 39.69 -14.36 39.61
N ASN A 210 40.38 -14.95 38.64
CA ASN A 210 41.62 -14.40 38.07
C ASN A 210 41.35 -13.58 36.77
N LEU A 211 40.09 -13.49 36.35
CA LEU A 211 39.74 -12.85 35.07
C LEU A 211 40.12 -11.36 35.01
N VAL A 212 40.13 -10.69 36.15
CA VAL A 212 40.41 -9.25 36.26
C VAL A 212 41.88 -8.95 36.60
N ASP A 213 42.70 -9.96 36.71
CA ASP A 213 44.15 -9.80 37.01
C ASP A 213 44.89 -9.22 35.79
N SER A 214 45.94 -8.47 36.05
CA SER A 214 46.77 -7.84 35.01
C SER A 214 47.38 -8.83 34.00
N GLY A 215 47.59 -10.09 34.43
CA GLY A 215 48.08 -11.18 33.57
C GLY A 215 47.03 -11.80 32.65
N SER A 216 45.74 -11.44 32.79
CA SER A 216 44.65 -11.98 32.01
C SER A 216 44.34 -11.17 30.74
N VAL A 217 45.00 -10.02 30.57
CA VAL A 217 44.81 -9.15 29.42
C VAL A 217 45.47 -9.76 28.20
N PHE A 218 44.70 -9.86 27.10
CA PHE A 218 45.25 -10.22 25.81
C PHE A 218 44.72 -9.29 24.72
N GLY A 219 45.45 -9.15 23.65
CA GLY A 219 45.00 -8.32 22.52
C GLY A 219 45.83 -8.57 21.28
N THR A 220 45.22 -8.32 20.17
CA THR A 220 45.87 -8.36 18.87
C THR A 220 45.30 -7.26 17.97
N ALA A 221 46.13 -6.69 17.11
CA ALA A 221 45.70 -5.75 16.08
C ALA A 221 46.52 -5.96 14.82
N GLY A 222 45.87 -5.88 13.69
CA GLY A 222 46.55 -6.04 12.39
C GLY A 222 45.64 -5.93 11.19
N PRO A 223 46.19 -5.80 9.99
CA PRO A 223 45.46 -5.88 8.74
C PRO A 223 45.04 -7.33 8.46
N ALA A 224 43.84 -7.50 7.93
CA ALA A 224 43.35 -8.76 7.39
C ALA A 224 42.98 -8.58 5.93
N ILE A 225 43.53 -9.42 5.07
CA ILE A 225 43.28 -9.40 3.61
C ILE A 225 42.55 -10.69 3.28
N SER A 226 41.42 -10.57 2.58
CA SER A 226 40.64 -11.70 2.07
C SER A 226 40.58 -11.61 0.54
N LEU A 227 40.98 -12.68 -0.13
CA LEU A 227 40.95 -12.79 -1.59
C LEU A 227 39.90 -13.82 -2.00
N PRO A 228 38.84 -13.43 -2.76
CA PRO A 228 37.91 -14.38 -3.31
C PRO A 228 38.58 -15.17 -4.46
N ILE A 229 38.71 -16.49 -4.31
CA ILE A 229 39.30 -17.36 -5.34
C ILE A 229 38.22 -18.07 -6.14
N PHE A 230 37.01 -18.21 -5.59
CA PHE A 230 35.83 -18.82 -6.22
C PHE A 230 34.58 -17.96 -5.97
#